data_bc73861f862c5f0236a52f03b1837bd8
#
_entry.id   bc73861f862c5f0236a52f03b1837bd8
#
_cell.length_a   1.000
_cell.length_b   1.000
_cell.length_c   1.000
_cell.angle_alpha   90.00
_cell.angle_beta   90.00
_cell.angle_gamma   90.00
#
_symmetry.space_group_name_H-M   'P 1'
#
loop_
_entity.id
_entity.type
_entity.pdbx_description
1 polymer ?
#
loop_
_entity_poly.entity_id
_entity_poly.type
_entity_poly.pdbx_seq_one_letter_code
_entity_poly.pdbx_strand_id
1 'polypeptide(L)'
;GSGWASAHYEPSNLVINHMKFLLIVLGLAILGHSQSLTTAPHPVHPEAEFPFVEYCSYFNYPVETHYITTDDGYILTFYRIQKKNTTIRRLGLTPIYLQHGLTDSSDTWIVNDEDKAPGLILANKGFDVWIGNSRGNKHSRNHTTLNPDKDKEFWMFTFQHMADYDLPAAFRYISGQTQQKINYIGHSQGTMIMHIALAKNNPIVEGLLDKYFGFGPVAFCDHQTSRLMTLLDHSLLLQWYESHKIYEFLPNFDWFETTAGVVFCAAFEEF
;
A
#
# COMPACT_ATOMS: atom_id res chain seq x y z
N GLY A 1 4.36 -35.09 28.33
CA GLY A 1 3.10 -34.46 28.67
C GLY A 1 3.36 -33.09 29.29
N SER A 2 3.28 -32.00 28.52
CA SER A 2 3.26 -30.64 29.04
C SER A 2 2.05 -29.96 28.42
N GLY A 3 0.97 -29.88 29.21
CA GLY A 3 -0.25 -29.18 28.86
C GLY A 3 -0.02 -27.68 28.86
N TRP A 4 -0.25 -27.03 27.75
CA TRP A 4 -0.43 -25.58 27.68
C TRP A 4 -1.89 -25.30 28.03
N ALA A 5 -2.13 -24.86 29.26
CA ALA A 5 -3.43 -24.31 29.67
C ALA A 5 -3.62 -22.96 28.96
N SER A 6 -4.64 -22.87 28.11
CA SER A 6 -5.13 -21.61 27.55
C SER A 6 -5.67 -20.75 28.69
N ALA A 7 -4.92 -19.75 29.12
CA ALA A 7 -5.42 -18.73 30.02
C ALA A 7 -6.44 -17.88 29.24
N HIS A 8 -7.73 -18.02 29.54
CA HIS A 8 -8.75 -17.08 29.12
C HIS A 8 -8.49 -15.74 29.82
N TYR A 9 -8.00 -14.76 29.09
CA TYR A 9 -7.84 -13.40 29.58
C TYR A 9 -9.21 -12.71 29.54
N GLU A 10 -9.83 -12.51 30.70
CA GLU A 10 -10.96 -11.59 30.83
C GLU A 10 -10.42 -10.16 31.00
N PRO A 11 -10.77 -9.22 30.12
CA PRO A 11 -10.32 -7.84 30.26
C PRO A 11 -10.87 -7.22 31.55
N SER A 12 -10.01 -6.58 32.33
CA SER A 12 -10.40 -5.91 33.57
C SER A 12 -11.44 -4.82 33.28
N ASN A 13 -12.36 -4.58 34.21
CA ASN A 13 -13.38 -3.52 34.11
C ASN A 13 -12.77 -2.13 33.81
N LEU A 14 -11.52 -1.90 34.17
CA LEU A 14 -10.76 -0.69 33.86
C LEU A 14 -10.53 -0.55 32.34
N VAL A 15 -10.16 -1.62 31.64
CA VAL A 15 -9.92 -1.61 30.17
C VAL A 15 -11.23 -1.38 29.43
N ILE A 16 -12.32 -2.02 29.88
CA ILE A 16 -13.66 -1.84 29.29
C ILE A 16 -14.13 -0.39 29.45
N ASN A 17 -13.89 0.21 30.61
CA ASN A 17 -14.29 1.59 30.88
C ASN A 17 -13.43 2.60 30.07
N HIS A 18 -12.14 2.35 29.88
CA HIS A 18 -11.30 3.17 28.99
C HIS A 18 -11.73 3.08 27.52
N MET A 19 -12.07 1.89 27.02
CA MET A 19 -12.62 1.73 25.68
C MET A 19 -13.94 2.47 25.49
N LYS A 20 -14.87 2.36 26.46
CA LYS A 20 -16.14 3.11 26.42
C LYS A 20 -15.90 4.61 26.44
N PHE A 21 -14.95 5.08 27.24
CA PHE A 21 -14.57 6.50 27.29
C PHE A 21 -13.97 6.96 25.97
N LEU A 22 -13.07 6.19 25.36
CA LEU A 22 -12.49 6.50 24.04
C LEU A 22 -13.58 6.55 22.94
N LEU A 23 -14.51 5.60 22.94
CA LEU A 23 -15.63 5.58 21.98
C LEU A 23 -16.59 6.76 22.18
N ILE A 24 -16.81 7.19 23.42
CA ILE A 24 -17.64 8.35 23.73
C ILE A 24 -16.92 9.64 23.30
N VAL A 25 -15.62 9.76 23.55
CA VAL A 25 -14.80 10.92 23.12
C VAL A 25 -14.74 10.98 21.59
N LEU A 26 -14.55 9.84 20.91
CA LEU A 26 -14.60 9.75 19.45
C LEU A 26 -16.00 10.14 18.93
N GLY A 27 -17.06 9.64 19.54
CA GLY A 27 -18.44 9.99 19.20
C GLY A 27 -18.78 11.46 19.41
N LEU A 28 -18.28 12.07 20.49
CA LEU A 28 -18.44 13.49 20.77
C LEU A 28 -17.62 14.39 19.84
N ALA A 29 -16.41 13.97 19.44
CA ALA A 29 -15.60 14.64 18.44
C ALA A 29 -16.31 14.65 17.07
N ILE A 30 -16.90 13.52 16.67
CA ILE A 30 -17.69 13.40 15.45
C ILE A 30 -18.93 14.31 15.49
N LEU A 31 -19.65 14.37 16.60
CA LEU A 31 -20.83 15.23 16.75
C LEU A 31 -20.45 16.72 16.83
N GLY A 32 -19.31 17.05 17.42
CA GLY A 32 -18.82 18.43 17.50
C GLY A 32 -18.36 18.96 16.12
N HIS A 33 -17.80 18.13 15.25
CA HIS A 33 -17.36 18.51 13.92
C HIS A 33 -18.51 18.60 12.89
N SER A 34 -19.62 17.90 13.10
CA SER A 34 -20.77 17.96 12.18
C SER A 34 -21.42 19.34 12.05
N GLN A 35 -21.16 20.26 12.98
CA GLN A 35 -21.67 21.64 12.93
C GLN A 35 -20.71 22.62 12.23
N SER A 36 -19.47 22.23 11.93
CA SER A 36 -18.45 23.10 11.29
C SER A 36 -18.28 22.87 9.79
N LEU A 37 -18.92 21.85 9.21
CA LEU A 37 -18.72 21.47 7.79
C LEU A 37 -19.56 22.26 6.78
N THR A 38 -20.04 23.46 7.11
CA THR A 38 -20.56 24.43 6.11
C THR A 38 -19.45 25.37 5.64
N THR A 39 -18.27 24.86 5.36
CA THR A 39 -17.25 25.61 4.65
C THR A 39 -17.54 25.57 3.16
N ALA A 40 -17.29 26.72 2.46
CA ALA A 40 -17.40 26.80 1.01
C ALA A 40 -16.72 25.58 0.36
N PRO A 41 -17.29 25.06 -0.75
CA PRO A 41 -16.69 23.90 -1.39
C PRO A 41 -15.25 24.25 -1.75
N HIS A 42 -14.28 23.60 -1.07
CA HIS A 42 -12.90 23.64 -1.53
C HIS A 42 -12.88 23.07 -2.95
N PRO A 43 -12.08 23.66 -3.86
CA PRO A 43 -11.92 23.07 -5.18
C PRO A 43 -11.47 21.61 -4.97
N VAL A 44 -12.29 20.69 -5.44
CA VAL A 44 -11.96 19.27 -5.32
C VAL A 44 -10.75 19.03 -6.21
N HIS A 45 -9.67 18.57 -5.61
CA HIS A 45 -8.46 18.23 -6.34
C HIS A 45 -8.72 16.94 -7.14
N PRO A 46 -8.29 16.86 -8.41
CA PRO A 46 -8.48 15.67 -9.24
C PRO A 46 -8.00 14.36 -8.60
N GLU A 47 -6.94 14.43 -7.78
CA GLU A 47 -6.40 13.29 -7.04
C GLU A 47 -7.36 12.71 -5.99
N ALA A 48 -8.33 13.48 -5.51
CA ALA A 48 -9.33 13.02 -4.56
C ALA A 48 -10.52 12.33 -5.22
N GLU A 49 -10.76 12.60 -6.51
CA GLU A 49 -11.94 12.10 -7.23
C GLU A 49 -11.63 10.99 -8.24
N PHE A 50 -10.43 10.99 -8.82
CA PHE A 50 -10.13 10.10 -9.94
C PHE A 50 -9.37 8.84 -9.49
N PRO A 51 -9.82 7.65 -9.93
CA PRO A 51 -9.00 6.45 -9.92
C PRO A 51 -7.69 6.66 -10.71
N PHE A 52 -6.67 5.87 -10.42
CA PHE A 52 -5.32 6.00 -10.98
C PHE A 52 -5.29 6.24 -12.51
N VAL A 53 -6.03 5.42 -13.26
CA VAL A 53 -6.05 5.51 -14.74
C VAL A 53 -6.73 6.80 -15.23
N GLU A 54 -7.82 7.20 -14.57
CA GLU A 54 -8.54 8.42 -14.88
C GLU A 54 -7.72 9.66 -14.56
N TYR A 55 -7.02 9.65 -13.43
CA TYR A 55 -6.09 10.71 -13.04
C TYR A 55 -4.98 10.90 -14.09
N CYS A 56 -4.30 9.82 -14.48
CA CYS A 56 -3.28 9.86 -15.52
C CYS A 56 -3.85 10.39 -16.85
N SER A 57 -5.03 9.91 -17.24
CA SER A 57 -5.70 10.31 -18.49
C SER A 57 -6.10 11.79 -18.48
N TYR A 58 -6.59 12.29 -17.34
CA TYR A 58 -6.95 13.70 -17.17
C TYR A 58 -5.76 14.65 -17.45
N PHE A 59 -4.57 14.25 -17.01
CA PHE A 59 -3.33 15.01 -17.28
C PHE A 59 -2.61 14.61 -18.58
N ASN A 60 -3.26 13.82 -19.44
CA ASN A 60 -2.73 13.35 -20.73
C ASN A 60 -1.46 12.48 -20.63
N TYR A 61 -1.32 11.72 -19.56
CA TYR A 61 -0.31 10.66 -19.48
C TYR A 61 -0.84 9.39 -20.12
N PRO A 62 -0.10 8.76 -21.05
CA PRO A 62 -0.46 7.43 -21.52
C PRO A 62 -0.26 6.44 -20.38
N VAL A 63 -1.29 5.63 -20.12
CA VAL A 63 -1.30 4.64 -19.04
C VAL A 63 -1.76 3.29 -19.56
N GLU A 64 -1.07 2.22 -19.13
CA GLU A 64 -1.49 0.83 -19.33
C GLU A 64 -1.66 0.15 -17.97
N THR A 65 -2.69 -0.66 -17.83
CA THR A 65 -2.88 -1.55 -16.67
C THR A 65 -2.39 -2.94 -17.02
N HIS A 66 -1.56 -3.51 -16.16
CA HIS A 66 -1.01 -4.85 -16.29
C HIS A 66 -1.36 -5.70 -15.09
N TYR A 67 -1.66 -6.98 -15.32
CA TYR A 67 -1.95 -7.95 -14.27
C TYR A 67 -0.84 -9.00 -14.27
N ILE A 68 -0.18 -9.14 -13.12
CA ILE A 68 0.98 -10.02 -12.96
C ILE A 68 0.61 -11.11 -11.96
N THR A 69 0.59 -12.36 -12.42
CA THR A 69 0.33 -13.50 -11.55
C THR A 69 1.64 -13.96 -10.90
N THR A 70 1.64 -14.06 -9.57
CA THR A 70 2.75 -14.60 -8.79
C THR A 70 2.75 -16.12 -8.78
N ASP A 71 3.88 -16.74 -8.45
CA ASP A 71 4.02 -18.20 -8.43
C ASP A 71 3.11 -18.87 -7.36
N ASP A 72 2.70 -18.12 -6.33
CA ASP A 72 1.76 -18.55 -5.28
C ASP A 72 0.31 -18.11 -5.53
N GLY A 73 0.00 -17.53 -6.70
CA GLY A 73 -1.35 -17.33 -7.21
C GLY A 73 -1.95 -15.94 -7.03
N TYR A 74 -1.29 -14.98 -6.40
CA TYR A 74 -1.77 -13.59 -6.34
C TYR A 74 -1.70 -12.92 -7.69
N ILE A 75 -2.68 -12.05 -7.99
CA ILE A 75 -2.73 -11.27 -9.21
C ILE A 75 -2.52 -9.80 -8.84
N LEU A 76 -1.33 -9.30 -9.14
CA LEU A 76 -0.92 -7.94 -8.82
C LEU A 76 -1.30 -6.99 -9.95
N THR A 77 -1.80 -5.82 -9.61
CA THR A 77 -2.08 -4.77 -10.56
C THR A 77 -0.92 -3.79 -10.64
N PHE A 78 -0.40 -3.61 -11.84
CA PHE A 78 0.66 -2.67 -12.15
C PHE A 78 0.18 -1.63 -13.14
N TYR A 79 0.64 -0.40 -12.97
CA TYR A 79 0.41 0.66 -13.93
C TYR A 79 1.72 1.03 -14.61
N ARG A 80 1.67 1.16 -15.94
CA ARG A 80 2.78 1.62 -16.76
C ARG A 80 2.44 2.98 -17.32
N ILE A 81 3.26 3.98 -17.02
CA ILE A 81 3.10 5.35 -17.53
C ILE A 81 4.36 5.81 -18.23
N GLN A 82 4.20 6.66 -19.23
CA GLN A 82 5.29 7.30 -19.96
C GLN A 82 5.01 8.79 -20.13
N LYS A 83 5.90 9.50 -20.80
CA LYS A 83 5.83 10.95 -20.98
C LYS A 83 4.46 11.39 -21.48
N LYS A 84 3.91 12.46 -20.88
CA LYS A 84 2.60 13.01 -21.25
C LYS A 84 2.54 13.46 -22.71
N ASN A 85 1.34 13.46 -23.27
CA ASN A 85 1.07 13.78 -24.68
C ASN A 85 1.82 12.87 -25.69
N THR A 86 2.11 11.62 -25.30
CA THR A 86 2.70 10.61 -26.17
C THR A 86 1.89 9.33 -26.16
N THR A 87 2.33 8.30 -26.89
CA THR A 87 1.80 6.95 -26.82
C THR A 87 2.81 6.03 -26.15
N ILE A 88 2.35 4.94 -25.56
CA ILE A 88 3.24 3.95 -24.93
C ILE A 88 4.18 3.35 -25.97
N ARG A 89 5.49 3.49 -25.73
CA ARG A 89 6.55 2.83 -26.48
C ARG A 89 6.93 1.54 -25.77
N ARG A 90 6.88 0.44 -26.50
CA ARG A 90 7.17 -0.89 -25.95
C ARG A 90 8.63 -1.08 -25.57
N LEU A 91 9.56 -0.54 -26.37
CA LEU A 91 10.99 -0.76 -26.24
C LEU A 91 11.77 0.56 -26.34
N GLY A 92 12.98 0.55 -25.80
CA GLY A 92 13.97 1.63 -25.96
C GLY A 92 13.93 2.72 -24.90
N LEU A 93 13.00 2.67 -23.95
CA LEU A 93 13.04 3.52 -22.75
C LEU A 93 13.54 2.72 -21.56
N THR A 94 14.31 3.36 -20.69
CA THR A 94 14.83 2.73 -19.47
C THR A 94 13.71 2.47 -18.47
N PRO A 95 13.45 1.21 -18.07
CA PRO A 95 12.40 0.90 -17.13
C PRO A 95 12.79 1.29 -15.71
N ILE A 96 11.82 1.90 -15.00
CA ILE A 96 11.91 2.16 -13.56
C ILE A 96 10.68 1.56 -12.90
N TYR A 97 10.89 0.68 -11.91
CA TYR A 97 9.84 0.12 -11.09
C TYR A 97 9.77 0.86 -9.76
N LEU A 98 8.60 1.44 -9.45
CA LEU A 98 8.30 2.16 -8.22
C LEU A 98 7.43 1.27 -7.31
N GLN A 99 7.90 1.03 -6.09
CA GLN A 99 7.20 0.22 -5.09
C GLN A 99 6.90 1.03 -3.84
N HIS A 100 5.62 1.08 -3.48
CA HIS A 100 5.09 1.82 -2.33
C HIS A 100 5.44 1.19 -0.98
N GLY A 101 5.09 1.89 0.10
CA GLY A 101 5.26 1.47 1.49
C GLY A 101 4.10 0.66 2.07
N LEU A 102 4.16 0.42 3.39
CA LEU A 102 3.08 -0.22 4.15
C LEU A 102 1.84 0.70 4.16
N THR A 103 0.64 0.13 4.08
CA THR A 103 -0.66 0.82 4.04
C THR A 103 -0.85 1.80 2.87
N ASP A 104 -0.04 1.66 1.83
CA ASP A 104 0.03 2.56 0.70
C ASP A 104 -0.32 1.85 -0.62
N SER A 105 -0.27 2.57 -1.73
CA SER A 105 -0.57 2.04 -3.07
C SER A 105 0.23 2.76 -4.15
N SER A 106 0.01 2.36 -5.40
CA SER A 106 0.54 3.04 -6.58
C SER A 106 0.25 4.55 -6.59
N ASP A 107 -0.86 4.96 -5.98
CA ASP A 107 -1.34 6.34 -6.05
C ASP A 107 -0.35 7.34 -5.44
N THR A 108 0.40 6.94 -4.40
CA THR A 108 1.42 7.80 -3.77
C THR A 108 2.45 8.35 -4.73
N TRP A 109 2.69 7.65 -5.84
CA TRP A 109 3.70 8.04 -6.82
C TRP A 109 3.22 9.08 -7.83
N ILE A 110 1.90 9.31 -7.91
CA ILE A 110 1.29 10.26 -8.85
C ILE A 110 0.46 11.35 -8.18
N VAL A 111 0.02 11.15 -6.94
CA VAL A 111 -0.67 12.22 -6.19
C VAL A 111 0.31 13.37 -5.94
N ASN A 112 -0.19 14.59 -6.03
CA ASN A 112 0.55 15.83 -5.96
C ASN A 112 0.66 16.51 -7.35
N ASP A 113 1.14 17.74 -7.35
CA ASP A 113 1.38 18.50 -8.60
C ASP A 113 2.34 17.74 -9.52
N GLU A 114 2.19 17.90 -10.83
CA GLU A 114 3.01 17.18 -11.84
C GLU A 114 4.54 17.37 -11.67
N ASP A 115 4.96 18.50 -11.13
CA ASP A 115 6.36 18.83 -10.87
C ASP A 115 6.88 18.30 -9.53
N LYS A 116 6.03 17.68 -8.72
CA LYS A 116 6.35 17.13 -7.40
C LYS A 116 6.15 15.61 -7.32
N ALA A 117 5.19 15.07 -8.07
CA ALA A 117 4.89 13.65 -8.08
C ALA A 117 6.02 12.83 -8.73
N PRO A 118 6.74 11.95 -8.00
CA PRO A 118 7.93 11.27 -8.52
C PRO A 118 7.66 10.43 -9.77
N GLY A 119 6.53 9.75 -9.85
CA GLY A 119 6.15 8.94 -11.01
C GLY A 119 5.97 9.78 -12.27
N LEU A 120 5.32 10.95 -12.13
CA LEU A 120 5.09 11.87 -13.24
C LEU A 120 6.38 12.58 -13.69
N ILE A 121 7.22 12.97 -12.72
CA ILE A 121 8.54 13.55 -13.00
C ILE A 121 9.39 12.58 -13.83
N LEU A 122 9.47 11.32 -13.41
CA LEU A 122 10.25 10.28 -14.09
C LEU A 122 9.70 10.01 -15.50
N ALA A 123 8.38 9.90 -15.65
CA ALA A 123 7.74 9.75 -16.95
C ALA A 123 8.09 10.92 -17.89
N ASN A 124 7.99 12.15 -17.41
CA ASN A 124 8.32 13.35 -18.18
C ASN A 124 9.83 13.45 -18.53
N LYS A 125 10.71 12.84 -17.71
CA LYS A 125 12.14 12.69 -18.02
C LYS A 125 12.45 11.63 -19.07
N GLY A 126 11.43 10.89 -19.52
CA GLY A 126 11.55 9.91 -20.60
C GLY A 126 11.84 8.48 -20.13
N PHE A 127 11.60 8.17 -18.88
CA PHE A 127 11.65 6.80 -18.37
C PHE A 127 10.36 6.03 -18.69
N ASP A 128 10.47 4.71 -18.74
CA ASP A 128 9.35 3.79 -18.79
C ASP A 128 8.97 3.41 -17.35
N VAL A 129 7.98 4.10 -16.78
CA VAL A 129 7.68 4.03 -15.36
C VAL A 129 6.64 2.95 -15.10
N TRP A 130 7.00 1.97 -14.28
CA TRP A 130 6.17 0.88 -13.81
C TRP A 130 5.86 1.07 -12.34
N ILE A 131 4.60 1.17 -11.97
CA ILE A 131 4.17 1.44 -10.60
C ILE A 131 3.42 0.22 -10.09
N GLY A 132 4.02 -0.45 -9.09
CA GLY A 132 3.50 -1.67 -8.52
C GLY A 132 2.52 -1.46 -7.39
N ASN A 133 1.69 -2.49 -7.19
CA ASN A 133 0.82 -2.64 -6.03
C ASN A 133 1.11 -3.99 -5.37
N SER A 134 1.40 -3.97 -4.07
CA SER A 134 1.59 -5.19 -3.29
C SER A 134 0.29 -5.98 -3.17
N ARG A 135 0.41 -7.31 -3.00
CA ARG A 135 -0.73 -8.18 -2.71
C ARG A 135 -1.58 -7.64 -1.56
N GLY A 136 -2.89 -7.70 -1.70
CA GLY A 136 -3.85 -7.29 -0.67
C GLY A 136 -4.08 -5.79 -0.54
N ASN A 137 -3.40 -4.92 -1.29
CA ASN A 137 -3.78 -3.51 -1.30
C ASN A 137 -5.03 -3.28 -2.19
N LYS A 138 -5.59 -2.07 -2.13
CA LYS A 138 -6.86 -1.73 -2.82
C LYS A 138 -6.87 -2.02 -4.34
N HIS A 139 -5.72 -2.06 -4.99
CA HIS A 139 -5.60 -2.35 -6.43
C HIS A 139 -5.26 -3.83 -6.71
N SER A 140 -4.79 -4.59 -5.73
CA SER A 140 -4.30 -5.98 -5.88
C SER A 140 -5.03 -6.96 -4.96
N ARG A 141 -6.37 -6.92 -4.95
CA ARG A 141 -7.27 -7.81 -4.19
C ARG A 141 -7.73 -9.00 -5.04
N ASN A 142 -6.80 -9.65 -5.76
CA ASN A 142 -7.11 -10.77 -6.64
C ASN A 142 -6.15 -11.94 -6.46
N HIS A 143 -6.69 -13.16 -6.59
CA HIS A 143 -5.95 -14.41 -6.53
C HIS A 143 -6.56 -15.44 -7.49
N THR A 144 -5.79 -16.40 -7.96
CA THR A 144 -6.26 -17.42 -8.92
C THR A 144 -7.33 -18.35 -8.35
N THR A 145 -7.37 -18.56 -7.03
CA THR A 145 -8.28 -19.50 -6.35
C THR A 145 -8.95 -18.93 -5.10
N LEU A 146 -8.35 -17.96 -4.42
CA LEU A 146 -8.84 -17.40 -3.16
C LEU A 146 -9.67 -16.13 -3.39
N ASN A 147 -10.71 -15.96 -2.59
CA ASN A 147 -11.57 -14.78 -2.61
C ASN A 147 -11.21 -13.87 -1.41
N PRO A 148 -10.80 -12.61 -1.63
CA PRO A 148 -10.40 -11.68 -0.54
C PRO A 148 -11.54 -11.37 0.44
N ASP A 149 -12.81 -11.49 0.02
CA ASP A 149 -13.97 -11.18 0.86
C ASP A 149 -14.49 -12.38 1.67
N LYS A 150 -13.95 -13.59 1.41
CA LYS A 150 -14.47 -14.84 2.00
C LYS A 150 -13.38 -15.69 2.63
N ASP A 151 -12.21 -15.73 2.03
CA ASP A 151 -11.15 -16.66 2.40
C ASP A 151 -10.10 -15.96 3.25
N LYS A 152 -10.03 -16.35 4.55
CA LYS A 152 -9.00 -15.83 5.46
C LYS A 152 -7.60 -16.09 4.90
N GLU A 153 -7.42 -17.18 4.20
CA GLU A 153 -6.17 -17.65 3.61
C GLU A 153 -5.59 -16.63 2.63
N PHE A 154 -6.45 -15.84 1.94
CA PHE A 154 -6.00 -14.74 1.08
C PHE A 154 -5.14 -13.72 1.84
N TRP A 155 -5.44 -13.48 3.11
CA TRP A 155 -4.76 -12.47 3.95
C TRP A 155 -3.60 -13.04 4.77
N MET A 156 -3.33 -14.35 4.66
CA MET A 156 -2.25 -15.03 5.39
C MET A 156 -0.88 -14.87 4.71
N PHE A 157 -0.47 -13.64 4.49
CA PHE A 157 0.82 -13.31 3.92
C PHE A 157 1.58 -12.29 4.78
N THR A 158 2.86 -12.18 4.52
CA THR A 158 3.76 -11.21 5.15
C THR A 158 4.62 -10.54 4.08
N PHE A 159 5.39 -9.53 4.47
CA PHE A 159 6.41 -8.93 3.60
C PHE A 159 7.42 -9.94 3.03
N GLN A 160 7.61 -11.08 3.72
CA GLN A 160 8.46 -12.16 3.22
C GLN A 160 7.88 -12.76 1.92
N HIS A 161 6.57 -12.99 1.86
CA HIS A 161 5.91 -13.48 0.64
C HIS A 161 6.00 -12.46 -0.50
N MET A 162 5.92 -11.16 -0.19
CA MET A 162 6.10 -10.10 -1.19
C MET A 162 7.53 -10.13 -1.79
N ALA A 163 8.55 -10.37 -0.95
CA ALA A 163 9.92 -10.50 -1.41
C ALA A 163 10.17 -11.79 -2.19
N ASP A 164 9.54 -12.89 -1.80
CA ASP A 164 9.76 -14.20 -2.40
C ASP A 164 8.97 -14.41 -3.70
N TYR A 165 7.81 -13.76 -3.85
CA TYR A 165 6.88 -14.00 -4.97
C TYR A 165 6.53 -12.73 -5.75
N ASP A 166 6.10 -11.62 -5.10
CA ASP A 166 5.66 -10.42 -5.82
C ASP A 166 6.82 -9.79 -6.59
N LEU A 167 7.92 -9.58 -5.90
CA LEU A 167 9.08 -8.90 -6.47
C LEU A 167 9.68 -9.67 -7.66
N PRO A 168 9.97 -10.99 -7.57
CA PRO A 168 10.47 -11.75 -8.72
C PRO A 168 9.48 -11.82 -9.88
N ALA A 169 8.17 -11.94 -9.62
CA ALA A 169 7.15 -11.93 -10.65
C ALA A 169 7.12 -10.60 -11.41
N ALA A 170 7.17 -9.48 -10.67
CA ALA A 170 7.26 -8.15 -11.25
C ALA A 170 8.52 -7.97 -12.11
N PHE A 171 9.69 -8.38 -11.60
CA PHE A 171 10.95 -8.29 -12.33
C PHE A 171 10.94 -9.10 -13.62
N ARG A 172 10.47 -10.36 -13.58
CA ARG A 172 10.31 -11.18 -14.80
C ARG A 172 9.41 -10.52 -15.82
N TYR A 173 8.27 -10.02 -15.35
CA TYR A 173 7.26 -9.41 -16.22
C TYR A 173 7.76 -8.14 -16.89
N ILE A 174 8.26 -7.18 -16.10
CA ILE A 174 8.75 -5.88 -16.62
C ILE A 174 9.93 -6.10 -17.56
N SER A 175 10.90 -6.93 -17.18
CA SER A 175 12.05 -7.25 -18.06
C SER A 175 11.59 -7.95 -19.35
N GLY A 176 10.60 -8.84 -19.27
CA GLY A 176 10.01 -9.47 -20.45
C GLY A 176 9.36 -8.47 -21.40
N GLN A 177 8.70 -7.44 -20.88
CA GLN A 177 8.06 -6.39 -21.68
C GLN A 177 9.07 -5.39 -22.28
N THR A 178 10.12 -5.08 -21.56
CA THR A 178 11.07 -4.00 -21.92
C THR A 178 12.38 -4.52 -22.56
N GLN A 179 12.69 -5.79 -22.38
CA GLN A 179 13.94 -6.44 -22.78
C GLN A 179 15.18 -5.78 -22.15
N GLN A 180 15.03 -5.25 -20.93
CA GLN A 180 16.08 -4.53 -20.20
C GLN A 180 16.12 -4.94 -18.73
N LYS A 181 17.25 -4.64 -18.08
CA LYS A 181 17.37 -4.61 -16.63
C LYS A 181 16.58 -3.42 -16.06
N ILE A 182 16.17 -3.54 -14.81
CA ILE A 182 15.19 -2.66 -14.16
C ILE A 182 15.89 -1.81 -13.11
N ASN A 183 15.66 -0.50 -13.15
CA ASN A 183 15.94 0.37 -12.03
C ASN A 183 14.77 0.28 -11.03
N TYR A 184 15.07 0.05 -9.77
CA TYR A 184 14.05 -0.09 -8.74
C TYR A 184 14.12 1.05 -7.73
N ILE A 185 12.98 1.63 -7.42
CA ILE A 185 12.80 2.62 -6.35
C ILE A 185 11.79 2.07 -5.37
N GLY A 186 12.22 1.80 -4.14
CA GLY A 186 11.34 1.39 -3.05
C GLY A 186 11.16 2.49 -2.02
N HIS A 187 9.97 2.61 -1.48
CA HIS A 187 9.70 3.44 -0.32
C HIS A 187 9.35 2.58 0.88
N SER A 188 9.95 2.85 2.06
CA SER A 188 9.60 2.17 3.32
C SER A 188 9.57 0.63 3.19
N GLN A 189 8.40 -0.03 3.28
CA GLN A 189 8.25 -1.48 3.08
C GLN A 189 8.75 -1.93 1.69
N GLY A 190 8.62 -1.09 0.66
CA GLY A 190 9.20 -1.38 -0.66
C GLY A 190 10.72 -1.55 -0.62
N THR A 191 11.41 -0.87 0.30
CA THR A 191 12.85 -1.10 0.53
C THR A 191 13.10 -2.41 1.27
N MET A 192 12.27 -2.72 2.27
CA MET A 192 12.39 -3.95 3.06
C MET A 192 12.30 -5.19 2.19
N ILE A 193 11.30 -5.28 1.30
CA ILE A 193 11.14 -6.44 0.41
C ILE A 193 12.32 -6.60 -0.55
N MET A 194 12.91 -5.49 -1.03
CA MET A 194 14.13 -5.54 -1.84
C MET A 194 15.33 -6.02 -1.03
N HIS A 195 15.52 -5.52 0.20
CA HIS A 195 16.60 -5.97 1.08
C HIS A 195 16.49 -7.47 1.37
N ILE A 196 15.28 -8.00 1.60
CA ILE A 196 15.05 -9.43 1.82
C ILE A 196 15.41 -10.24 0.56
N ALA A 197 14.94 -9.80 -0.62
CA ALA A 197 15.22 -10.49 -1.87
C ALA A 197 16.73 -10.56 -2.15
N LEU A 198 17.46 -9.46 -1.94
CA LEU A 198 18.91 -9.42 -2.10
C LEU A 198 19.64 -10.23 -1.03
N ALA A 199 19.23 -10.15 0.24
CA ALA A 199 19.83 -10.94 1.32
C ALA A 199 19.64 -12.45 1.13
N LYS A 200 18.58 -12.86 0.44
CA LYS A 200 18.31 -14.25 0.05
C LYS A 200 18.98 -14.67 -1.26
N ASN A 201 19.74 -13.77 -1.89
CA ASN A 201 20.35 -13.96 -3.20
C ASN A 201 19.32 -14.44 -4.24
N ASN A 202 18.16 -13.76 -4.32
CA ASN A 202 17.13 -14.13 -5.28
C ASN A 202 17.65 -13.96 -6.71
N PRO A 203 17.82 -15.04 -7.49
CA PRO A 203 18.56 -14.99 -8.77
C PRO A 203 17.83 -14.18 -9.84
N ILE A 204 16.50 -14.06 -9.76
CA ILE A 204 15.71 -13.28 -10.72
C ILE A 204 15.90 -11.79 -10.45
N VAL A 205 15.77 -11.39 -9.17
CA VAL A 205 15.94 -10.00 -8.78
C VAL A 205 17.37 -9.54 -9.05
N GLU A 206 18.40 -10.28 -8.60
CA GLU A 206 19.80 -9.94 -8.83
C GLU A 206 20.17 -9.90 -10.32
N GLY A 207 19.67 -10.86 -11.10
CA GLY A 207 19.94 -10.95 -12.53
C GLY A 207 19.35 -9.81 -13.35
N LEU A 208 18.18 -9.31 -12.93
CA LEU A 208 17.39 -8.30 -13.67
C LEU A 208 17.46 -6.89 -13.06
N LEU A 209 18.02 -6.71 -11.87
CA LEU A 209 18.22 -5.41 -11.24
C LEU A 209 19.41 -4.68 -11.92
N ASP A 210 19.20 -3.42 -12.31
CA ASP A 210 20.29 -2.51 -12.72
C ASP A 210 20.74 -1.64 -11.55
N LYS A 211 19.82 -0.83 -11.00
CA LYS A 211 20.08 0.06 -9.84
C LYS A 211 18.95 -0.01 -8.84
N TYR A 212 19.30 0.17 -7.58
CA TYR A 212 18.35 0.25 -6.47
C TYR A 212 18.48 1.58 -5.75
N PHE A 213 17.32 2.22 -5.50
CA PHE A 213 17.20 3.46 -4.74
C PHE A 213 16.19 3.25 -3.61
N GLY A 214 16.62 3.44 -2.37
CA GLY A 214 15.76 3.30 -1.19
C GLY A 214 15.36 4.65 -0.62
N PHE A 215 14.07 4.92 -0.56
CA PHE A 215 13.49 6.08 0.11
C PHE A 215 12.94 5.66 1.47
N GLY A 216 13.44 6.25 2.56
CA GLY A 216 13.11 5.82 3.92
C GLY A 216 13.42 4.33 4.13
N PRO A 217 14.68 3.88 3.94
CA PRO A 217 14.99 2.46 3.91
C PRO A 217 14.76 1.80 5.28
N VAL A 218 14.10 0.63 5.24
CA VAL A 218 13.82 -0.20 6.42
C VAL A 218 14.59 -1.52 6.30
N ALA A 219 15.61 -1.69 7.16
CA ALA A 219 16.39 -2.92 7.23
C ALA A 219 16.25 -3.64 8.58
N PHE A 220 16.18 -2.87 9.67
CA PHE A 220 16.07 -3.40 11.04
C PHE A 220 14.88 -2.73 11.74
N CYS A 221 14.07 -3.53 12.46
CA CYS A 221 12.86 -3.07 13.13
C CYS A 221 12.92 -3.25 14.66
N ASP A 222 14.04 -3.70 15.21
CA ASP A 222 14.24 -4.02 16.63
C ASP A 222 14.21 -2.80 17.56
N HIS A 223 14.45 -1.60 17.02
CA HIS A 223 14.41 -0.34 17.78
C HIS A 223 13.23 0.56 17.39
N GLN A 224 12.14 -0.04 16.92
CA GLN A 224 10.93 0.68 16.53
C GLN A 224 10.29 1.36 17.77
N THR A 225 10.10 2.69 17.71
CA THR A 225 9.58 3.52 18.81
C THR A 225 8.21 4.14 18.49
N SER A 226 7.60 3.82 17.37
CA SER A 226 6.30 4.36 17.00
C SER A 226 5.21 3.93 17.98
N ARG A 227 4.62 4.92 18.68
CA ARG A 227 3.51 4.69 19.62
C ARG A 227 2.31 4.07 18.91
N LEU A 228 2.05 4.44 17.65
CA LEU A 228 0.97 3.89 16.85
C LEU A 228 1.17 2.38 16.61
N MET A 229 2.38 1.96 16.19
CA MET A 229 2.67 0.54 15.96
C MET A 229 2.60 -0.27 17.26
N THR A 230 3.10 0.29 18.37
CA THR A 230 2.97 -0.35 19.70
C THR A 230 1.51 -0.45 20.13
N LEU A 231 0.70 0.58 19.86
CA LEU A 231 -0.73 0.55 20.17
C LEU A 231 -1.46 -0.50 19.34
N LEU A 232 -1.16 -0.61 18.06
CA LEU A 232 -1.76 -1.62 17.17
C LEU A 232 -1.36 -3.04 17.59
N ASP A 233 -0.08 -3.28 17.90
CA ASP A 233 0.42 -4.60 18.28
C ASP A 233 -0.20 -5.15 19.59
N HIS A 234 -0.42 -4.26 20.57
CA HIS A 234 -1.00 -4.63 21.87
C HIS A 234 -2.49 -4.33 22.02
N SER A 235 -3.17 -3.90 20.96
CA SER A 235 -4.55 -3.44 21.05
C SER A 235 -5.55 -4.60 20.94
N LEU A 236 -6.64 -4.49 21.72
CA LEU A 236 -7.84 -5.28 21.53
C LEU A 236 -8.48 -5.07 20.14
N LEU A 237 -8.00 -4.07 19.40
CA LEU A 237 -8.47 -3.74 18.05
C LEU A 237 -8.15 -4.89 17.08
N LEU A 238 -6.95 -5.44 17.07
CA LEU A 238 -6.60 -6.57 16.21
C LEU A 238 -7.44 -7.80 16.55
N GLN A 239 -7.67 -8.08 17.85
CA GLN A 239 -8.54 -9.18 18.28
C GLN A 239 -9.99 -8.94 17.85
N TRP A 240 -10.46 -7.69 17.93
CA TRP A 240 -11.79 -7.32 17.46
C TRP A 240 -11.92 -7.50 15.95
N TYR A 241 -10.93 -7.04 15.15
CA TYR A 241 -10.87 -7.27 13.72
C TYR A 241 -10.95 -8.77 13.40
N GLU A 242 -10.12 -9.59 14.04
CA GLU A 242 -10.10 -11.04 13.84
C GLU A 242 -11.44 -11.71 14.21
N SER A 243 -12.05 -11.32 15.35
CA SER A 243 -13.34 -11.86 15.80
C SER A 243 -14.49 -11.53 14.84
N HIS A 244 -14.40 -10.41 14.12
CA HIS A 244 -15.37 -9.99 13.11
C HIS A 244 -14.99 -10.41 11.69
N LYS A 245 -13.92 -11.23 11.55
CA LYS A 245 -13.39 -11.71 10.26
C LYS A 245 -13.00 -10.58 9.31
N ILE A 246 -12.54 -9.47 9.85
CA ILE A 246 -11.99 -8.35 9.10
C ILE A 246 -10.49 -8.56 9.06
N TYR A 247 -9.96 -8.86 7.88
CA TYR A 247 -8.54 -9.16 7.68
C TYR A 247 -7.81 -8.07 6.90
N GLU A 248 -8.55 -7.12 6.35
CA GLU A 248 -8.05 -5.97 5.61
C GLU A 248 -7.85 -4.78 6.56
N PHE A 249 -6.69 -4.15 6.50
CA PHE A 249 -6.44 -2.91 7.23
C PHE A 249 -7.07 -1.74 6.46
N LEU A 250 -7.90 -0.94 7.12
CA LEU A 250 -8.72 0.11 6.50
C LEU A 250 -9.57 -0.46 5.34
N PRO A 251 -10.51 -1.35 5.64
CA PRO A 251 -11.37 -1.94 4.63
C PRO A 251 -12.14 -0.85 3.90
N ASN A 252 -12.29 -1.04 2.58
CA ASN A 252 -12.90 -0.07 1.67
C ASN A 252 -14.44 -0.02 1.88
N PHE A 253 -14.86 0.50 3.02
CA PHE A 253 -16.27 0.85 3.26
C PHE A 253 -16.42 2.35 3.05
N ASP A 254 -17.28 2.79 2.15
CA ASP A 254 -17.53 4.19 1.80
C ASP A 254 -17.72 5.10 3.03
N TRP A 255 -18.41 4.60 4.07
CA TRP A 255 -18.60 5.33 5.33
C TRP A 255 -17.34 5.38 6.20
N PHE A 256 -16.44 4.40 6.08
CA PHE A 256 -15.20 4.33 6.85
C PHE A 256 -14.12 5.24 6.24
N GLU A 257 -14.02 5.31 4.92
CA GLU A 257 -13.11 6.22 4.23
C GLU A 257 -13.44 7.67 4.53
N THR A 258 -14.73 8.06 4.51
CA THR A 258 -15.15 9.44 4.80
C THR A 258 -15.05 9.79 6.28
N THR A 259 -15.45 8.92 7.18
CA THR A 259 -15.52 9.25 8.61
C THR A 259 -14.22 8.96 9.35
N ALA A 260 -13.61 7.79 9.12
CA ALA A 260 -12.37 7.41 9.78
C ALA A 260 -11.15 8.15 9.20
N GLY A 261 -11.14 8.42 7.90
CA GLY A 261 -10.10 9.24 7.26
C GLY A 261 -10.06 10.65 7.81
N VAL A 262 -11.22 11.30 7.94
CA VAL A 262 -11.32 12.64 8.55
C VAL A 262 -10.89 12.64 10.01
N VAL A 263 -11.33 11.63 10.80
CA VAL A 263 -10.95 11.53 12.22
C VAL A 263 -9.45 11.19 12.36
N PHE A 264 -8.93 10.33 11.48
CA PHE A 264 -7.52 9.97 11.48
C PHE A 264 -6.64 11.18 11.11
N CYS A 265 -6.97 11.89 10.03
CA CYS A 265 -6.25 13.11 9.64
C CYS A 265 -6.33 14.20 10.72
N ALA A 266 -7.51 14.46 11.26
CA ALA A 266 -7.69 15.45 12.34
C ALA A 266 -6.89 15.09 13.62
N ALA A 267 -6.73 13.80 13.93
CA ALA A 267 -5.92 13.36 15.08
C ALA A 267 -4.40 13.51 14.84
N PHE A 268 -3.95 13.66 13.60
CA PHE A 268 -2.55 13.79 13.24
C PHE A 268 -2.13 15.21 12.81
N GLU A 269 -3.07 16.15 12.65
CA GLU A 269 -2.75 17.57 12.40
C GLU A 269 -2.10 18.26 13.62
N GLU A 270 -2.18 17.68 14.82
CA GLU A 270 -1.57 18.21 16.05
C GLU A 270 -0.18 17.60 16.40
N PHE A 271 0.40 16.79 15.51
CA PHE A 271 1.73 16.19 15.67
C PHE A 271 2.64 16.52 14.50
#